data_fc1f12c0b27ae2ba950cd3fd0154c57b
#
_entry.id   fc1f12c0b27ae2ba950cd3fd0154c57b
#
_cell.length_a   1.000
_cell.length_b   1.000
_cell.length_c   1.000
_cell.angle_alpha   90.00
_cell.angle_beta   90.00
_cell.angle_gamma   90.00
#
_symmetry.space_group_name_H-M   'P 1'
#
loop_
_entity.id
_entity.type
_entity.pdbx_description
1 polymer ?
#
loop_
_entity_poly.entity_id
_entity_poly.type
_entity_poly.pdbx_seq_one_letter_code
_entity_poly.pdbx_strand_id
1 'polypeptide(L)'
;MTKARDLANGGFGLVLMKPSSVVNGTDNGKGTVSFSAASTVSLNNVFNSTYDSYRIVFTNIIGSANAFLRLRFRKAAADNSTSAYYSSTGIVTWTGVSASGVSAAAASSAALQQLSTTYGQLSFDVTQPLVRPMISGTGMAAGPEDRSQYFSAFINASDTFDGFTFFPASGTITGQVSVYGYNK
;
A
#
# COMPACT_ATOMS: atom_id res chain seq x y z
N MET A 1 -11.76 4.95 38.53
CA MET A 1 -10.51 4.55 37.80
C MET A 1 -10.75 4.02 36.40
N THR A 2 -11.84 4.34 35.75
CA THR A 2 -12.24 3.84 34.41
C THR A 2 -11.87 4.79 33.26
N LYS A 3 -11.83 6.09 33.47
CA LYS A 3 -11.65 7.10 32.40
C LYS A 3 -10.25 7.12 31.75
N ALA A 4 -9.19 6.81 32.49
CA ALA A 4 -7.82 6.78 31.92
C ALA A 4 -7.59 5.55 31.04
N ARG A 5 -8.29 4.45 31.29
CA ARG A 5 -8.22 3.22 30.51
C ARG A 5 -9.02 3.33 29.22
N ASP A 6 -10.14 4.06 29.26
CA ASP A 6 -10.97 4.35 28.08
C ASP A 6 -10.29 5.35 27.14
N LEU A 7 -9.51 6.31 27.65
CA LEU A 7 -8.66 7.19 26.85
C LEU A 7 -7.48 6.43 26.19
N ALA A 8 -6.97 5.38 26.81
CA ALA A 8 -5.92 4.56 26.25
C ALA A 8 -6.44 3.56 25.18
N ASN A 9 -7.71 3.16 25.28
CA ASN A 9 -8.34 2.22 24.34
C ASN A 9 -9.31 2.90 23.33
N GLY A 10 -9.73 4.13 23.58
CA GLY A 10 -10.60 4.95 22.72
C GLY A 10 -9.88 6.15 22.12
N GLY A 11 -8.55 6.18 22.19
CA GLY A 11 -7.75 7.29 21.69
C GLY A 11 -7.94 7.50 20.21
N PHE A 12 -8.16 8.74 19.82
CA PHE A 12 -8.07 9.22 18.45
C PHE A 12 -6.70 8.85 17.90
N GLY A 13 -6.60 7.79 17.09
CA GLY A 13 -5.31 7.32 16.63
C GLY A 13 -5.38 6.20 15.61
N LEU A 14 -4.22 5.79 15.20
CA LEU A 14 -4.01 4.67 14.28
C LEU A 14 -3.87 3.37 15.09
N VAL A 15 -4.66 2.37 14.73
CA VAL A 15 -4.60 1.03 15.32
C VAL A 15 -3.88 0.10 14.34
N LEU A 16 -2.76 -0.48 14.77
CA LEU A 16 -2.00 -1.42 13.94
C LEU A 16 -2.82 -2.69 13.68
N MET A 17 -3.03 -3.00 12.42
CA MET A 17 -3.79 -4.16 11.95
C MET A 17 -2.86 -5.35 11.80
N LYS A 18 -3.27 -6.49 12.33
CA LYS A 18 -2.56 -7.74 12.14
C LYS A 18 -3.22 -8.54 11.02
N PRO A 19 -2.49 -8.91 9.93
CA PRO A 19 -3.03 -9.79 8.91
C PRO A 19 -3.34 -11.18 9.51
N SER A 20 -4.39 -11.83 9.06
CA SER A 20 -4.68 -13.21 9.45
C SER A 20 -3.70 -14.20 8.84
N SER A 21 -3.17 -13.87 7.66
CA SER A 21 -2.09 -14.62 7.01
C SER A 21 -1.32 -13.71 6.03
N VAL A 22 -0.07 -14.08 5.80
CA VAL A 22 0.85 -13.40 4.87
C VAL A 22 1.39 -14.42 3.88
N VAL A 23 1.46 -14.04 2.61
CA VAL A 23 2.10 -14.85 1.56
C VAL A 23 3.37 -14.13 1.09
N ASN A 24 4.48 -14.84 1.00
CA ASN A 24 5.81 -14.33 0.61
C ASN A 24 6.34 -13.18 1.47
N GLY A 25 5.96 -13.17 2.73
CA GLY A 25 6.46 -12.25 3.76
C GLY A 25 6.37 -12.89 5.14
N THR A 26 6.93 -12.23 6.13
CA THR A 26 6.94 -12.68 7.52
C THR A 26 6.32 -11.61 8.41
N ASP A 27 5.22 -11.92 9.07
CA ASP A 27 4.66 -11.08 10.15
C ASP A 27 5.57 -11.18 11.38
N ASN A 28 5.97 -10.06 11.95
CA ASN A 28 6.75 -9.99 13.18
C ASN A 28 5.95 -10.33 14.45
N GLY A 29 4.71 -10.79 14.30
CA GLY A 29 3.77 -11.08 15.39
C GLY A 29 3.02 -9.87 15.93
N LYS A 30 3.37 -8.65 15.49
CA LYS A 30 2.75 -7.39 15.92
C LYS A 30 2.05 -6.64 14.75
N GLY A 31 2.01 -7.22 13.54
CA GLY A 31 1.33 -6.65 12.39
C GLY A 31 2.24 -5.90 11.40
N THR A 32 3.55 -5.79 11.66
CA THR A 32 4.51 -5.36 10.65
C THR A 32 5.00 -6.59 9.88
N VAL A 33 4.90 -6.54 8.57
CA VAL A 33 5.32 -7.61 7.66
C VAL A 33 6.61 -7.23 6.98
N SER A 34 7.65 -8.06 7.10
CA SER A 34 8.90 -7.95 6.36
C SER A 34 8.92 -8.89 5.17
N PHE A 35 9.59 -8.50 4.10
CA PHE A 35 9.74 -9.29 2.88
C PHE A 35 11.11 -9.04 2.26
N SER A 36 11.67 -10.07 1.60
CA SER A 36 12.99 -10.02 0.99
C SER A 36 12.97 -10.74 -0.35
N ALA A 37 13.46 -10.05 -1.40
CA ALA A 37 13.51 -10.53 -2.77
C ALA A 37 12.19 -11.18 -3.25
N ALA A 38 11.05 -10.64 -2.80
CA ALA A 38 9.74 -11.18 -3.11
C ALA A 38 9.23 -10.66 -4.45
N SER A 39 8.70 -11.54 -5.29
CA SER A 39 8.01 -11.16 -6.54
C SER A 39 6.59 -10.65 -6.28
N THR A 40 5.96 -11.09 -5.20
CA THR A 40 4.64 -10.66 -4.73
C THR A 40 4.58 -10.81 -3.22
N VAL A 41 3.82 -9.95 -2.54
CA VAL A 41 3.50 -10.11 -1.11
C VAL A 41 2.01 -9.87 -0.92
N SER A 42 1.34 -10.75 -0.18
CA SER A 42 -0.10 -10.61 0.09
C SER A 42 -0.38 -10.58 1.58
N LEU A 43 -1.26 -9.66 1.98
CA LEU A 43 -1.79 -9.55 3.33
C LEU A 43 -3.29 -9.83 3.29
N ASN A 44 -3.75 -10.80 4.06
CA ASN A 44 -5.15 -11.21 4.13
C ASN A 44 -5.83 -10.70 5.40
N ASN A 45 -7.09 -10.31 5.28
CA ASN A 45 -7.96 -9.87 6.39
C ASN A 45 -7.38 -8.72 7.23
N VAL A 46 -6.75 -7.75 6.56
CA VAL A 46 -6.28 -6.50 7.18
C VAL A 46 -7.34 -5.41 7.17
N PHE A 47 -8.35 -5.53 6.31
CA PHE A 47 -9.51 -4.64 6.27
C PHE A 47 -10.73 -5.34 6.88
N ASN A 48 -11.45 -4.65 7.74
CA ASN A 48 -12.65 -5.16 8.41
C ASN A 48 -13.67 -4.02 8.64
N SER A 49 -14.87 -4.35 9.09
CA SER A 49 -15.96 -3.40 9.29
C SER A 49 -15.80 -2.45 10.48
N THR A 50 -14.76 -2.62 11.30
CA THR A 50 -14.47 -1.72 12.42
C THR A 50 -13.99 -0.35 11.95
N TYR A 51 -13.28 -0.30 10.82
CA TYR A 51 -12.67 0.90 10.28
C TYR A 51 -13.16 1.18 8.86
N ASP A 52 -13.38 2.46 8.53
CA ASP A 52 -13.76 2.89 7.19
C ASP A 52 -12.54 3.27 6.33
N SER A 53 -11.42 3.56 6.99
CA SER A 53 -10.20 4.01 6.33
C SER A 53 -8.96 3.40 6.99
N TYR A 54 -7.93 3.22 6.19
CA TYR A 54 -6.68 2.59 6.60
C TYR A 54 -5.50 3.38 6.07
N ARG A 55 -4.44 3.49 6.88
CA ARG A 55 -3.14 3.96 6.44
C ARG A 55 -2.20 2.79 6.23
N ILE A 56 -1.56 2.73 5.08
CA ILE A 56 -0.55 1.73 4.73
C ILE A 56 0.80 2.45 4.63
N VAL A 57 1.80 1.93 5.33
CA VAL A 57 3.15 2.51 5.39
C VAL A 57 4.16 1.46 4.99
N PHE A 58 4.94 1.77 3.95
CA PHE A 58 6.11 0.99 3.56
C PHE A 58 7.37 1.71 4.01
N THR A 59 8.27 0.96 4.63
CA THR A 59 9.58 1.46 5.05
C THR A 59 10.70 0.64 4.42
N ASN A 60 11.77 1.31 4.02
CA ASN A 60 12.93 0.68 3.37
C ASN A 60 12.54 -0.18 2.17
N ILE A 61 11.57 0.27 1.37
CA ILE A 61 11.15 -0.50 0.19
C ILE A 61 12.15 -0.28 -0.95
N ILE A 62 12.73 -1.37 -1.40
CA ILE A 62 13.74 -1.40 -2.46
C ILE A 62 13.26 -2.37 -3.53
N GLY A 63 13.33 -1.95 -4.80
CA GLY A 63 13.14 -2.81 -5.96
C GLY A 63 14.46 -3.37 -6.47
N SER A 64 14.48 -4.57 -7.02
CA SER A 64 15.64 -5.04 -7.78
C SER A 64 15.76 -4.34 -9.16
N ALA A 65 14.76 -3.57 -9.54
CA ALA A 65 14.70 -2.75 -10.75
C ALA A 65 13.89 -1.47 -10.50
N ASN A 66 14.11 -0.43 -11.34
CA ASN A 66 13.32 0.79 -11.37
C ASN A 66 11.93 0.52 -11.98
N ALA A 67 11.09 -0.21 -11.27
CA ALA A 67 9.76 -0.61 -11.71
C ALA A 67 8.68 0.01 -10.84
N PHE A 68 7.47 0.16 -11.35
CA PHE A 68 6.34 0.60 -10.53
C PHE A 68 5.95 -0.47 -9.52
N LEU A 69 5.77 -0.07 -8.27
CA LEU A 69 5.03 -0.85 -7.27
C LEU A 69 3.56 -0.85 -7.67
N ARG A 70 2.97 -2.03 -7.72
CA ARG A 70 1.57 -2.24 -8.09
C ARG A 70 0.81 -2.86 -6.92
N LEU A 71 -0.50 -2.63 -6.90
CA LEU A 71 -1.40 -3.17 -5.89
C LEU A 71 -2.63 -3.79 -6.55
N ARG A 72 -3.08 -4.91 -5.99
CA ARG A 72 -4.40 -5.52 -6.19
C ARG A 72 -5.10 -5.64 -4.86
N PHE A 73 -6.39 -5.36 -4.84
CA PHE A 73 -7.22 -5.71 -3.69
C PHE A 73 -7.53 -7.20 -3.70
N ARG A 74 -7.75 -7.74 -2.50
CA ARG A 74 -8.05 -9.17 -2.28
C ARG A 74 -9.40 -9.34 -1.62
N LYS A 75 -10.04 -10.45 -1.94
CA LYS A 75 -11.23 -10.95 -1.26
C LYS A 75 -11.10 -12.45 -1.05
N ALA A 76 -11.32 -12.93 0.19
CA ALA A 76 -11.18 -14.33 0.55
C ALA A 76 -9.87 -14.96 0.04
N ALA A 77 -8.75 -14.26 0.27
CA ALA A 77 -7.40 -14.65 -0.12
C ALA A 77 -7.16 -14.77 -1.65
N ALA A 78 -8.05 -14.28 -2.49
CA ALA A 78 -7.88 -14.21 -3.94
C ALA A 78 -7.68 -12.77 -4.43
N ASP A 79 -6.75 -12.56 -5.38
CA ASP A 79 -6.53 -11.25 -6.00
C ASP A 79 -7.67 -10.89 -6.94
N ASN A 80 -8.16 -9.65 -6.84
CA ASN A 80 -8.97 -9.08 -7.89
C ASN A 80 -8.04 -8.58 -9.01
N SER A 81 -8.01 -9.30 -10.12
CA SER A 81 -7.23 -8.96 -11.31
C SER A 81 -8.09 -8.48 -12.48
N THR A 82 -9.34 -8.10 -12.22
CA THR A 82 -10.22 -7.55 -13.25
C THR A 82 -9.69 -6.23 -13.79
N SER A 83 -9.99 -5.92 -15.05
CA SER A 83 -9.58 -4.67 -15.68
C SER A 83 -10.42 -3.47 -15.19
N ALA A 84 -10.36 -3.20 -13.90
CA ALA A 84 -11.18 -2.20 -13.21
C ALA A 84 -10.38 -1.16 -12.42
N TYR A 85 -9.05 -1.23 -12.44
CA TYR A 85 -8.19 -0.26 -11.73
C TYR A 85 -7.91 0.95 -12.58
N TYR A 86 -8.01 2.11 -11.96
CA TYR A 86 -7.64 3.41 -12.50
C TYR A 86 -6.62 4.03 -11.56
N SER A 87 -5.49 4.48 -12.08
CA SER A 87 -4.42 5.08 -11.27
C SER A 87 -3.72 6.20 -12.00
N SER A 88 -3.21 7.15 -11.24
CA SER A 88 -2.37 8.25 -11.71
C SER A 88 -1.23 8.46 -10.72
N THR A 89 -0.03 8.64 -11.24
CA THR A 89 1.18 8.93 -10.45
C THR A 89 1.89 10.12 -11.05
N GLY A 90 2.10 11.17 -10.25
CA GLY A 90 2.96 12.28 -10.58
C GLY A 90 4.35 12.06 -9.98
N ILE A 91 5.39 12.33 -10.74
CA ILE A 91 6.79 12.15 -10.38
C ILE A 91 7.50 13.49 -10.53
N VAL A 92 8.17 13.93 -9.47
CA VAL A 92 9.04 15.11 -9.49
C VAL A 92 10.45 14.66 -9.19
N THR A 93 11.35 14.78 -10.15
CA THR A 93 12.78 14.51 -9.96
C THR A 93 13.47 15.75 -9.39
N TRP A 94 14.39 15.56 -8.46
CA TRP A 94 15.09 16.66 -7.81
C TRP A 94 16.35 17.09 -8.58
N THR A 95 16.93 16.17 -9.33
CA THR A 95 18.04 16.47 -10.25
C THR A 95 17.48 16.91 -11.60
N GLY A 96 17.51 18.21 -11.89
CA GLY A 96 17.06 18.79 -13.15
C GLY A 96 15.59 19.25 -13.18
N VAL A 97 14.90 19.26 -12.06
CA VAL A 97 13.52 19.81 -11.91
C VAL A 97 12.60 19.43 -13.06
N SER A 98 12.41 18.16 -13.30
CA SER A 98 11.42 17.68 -14.26
C SER A 98 10.21 17.08 -13.54
N ALA A 99 9.02 17.36 -14.05
CA ALA A 99 7.80 16.72 -13.61
C ALA A 99 7.26 15.84 -14.73
N SER A 100 6.89 14.62 -14.40
CA SER A 100 6.28 13.67 -15.31
C SER A 100 5.10 12.98 -14.66
N GLY A 101 4.27 12.31 -15.44
CA GLY A 101 3.12 11.57 -14.91
C GLY A 101 2.87 10.29 -15.69
N VAL A 102 2.34 9.31 -14.99
CA VAL A 102 1.88 8.04 -15.55
C VAL A 102 0.45 7.80 -15.10
N SER A 103 -0.41 7.41 -16.04
CA SER A 103 -1.78 7.01 -15.74
C SER A 103 -2.10 5.65 -16.34
N ALA A 104 -3.00 4.94 -15.72
CA ALA A 104 -3.55 3.70 -16.23
C ALA A 104 -5.06 3.70 -16.03
N ALA A 105 -5.79 3.23 -17.03
CA ALA A 105 -7.23 3.07 -16.99
C ALA A 105 -7.60 1.63 -17.36
N ALA A 106 -8.63 1.09 -16.69
CA ALA A 106 -9.09 -0.28 -16.89
C ALA A 106 -7.96 -1.32 -16.81
N ALA A 107 -7.01 -1.11 -15.88
CA ALA A 107 -5.87 -2.01 -15.68
C ALA A 107 -6.21 -3.13 -14.69
N SER A 108 -5.43 -4.21 -14.71
CA SER A 108 -5.57 -5.33 -13.78
C SER A 108 -4.93 -5.10 -12.40
N SER A 109 -4.37 -3.91 -12.16
CA SER A 109 -3.76 -3.49 -10.89
C SER A 109 -3.58 -1.97 -10.86
N ALA A 110 -3.58 -1.36 -9.68
CA ALA A 110 -3.19 0.03 -9.49
C ALA A 110 -1.66 0.19 -9.55
N ALA A 111 -1.17 1.18 -10.29
CA ALA A 111 0.21 1.64 -10.21
C ALA A 111 0.32 2.69 -9.10
N LEU A 112 1.27 2.53 -8.19
CA LEU A 112 1.48 3.42 -7.06
C LEU A 112 2.71 4.29 -7.27
N GLN A 113 3.85 3.82 -6.86
CA GLN A 113 5.13 4.53 -6.88
C GLN A 113 6.13 3.79 -7.77
N GLN A 114 6.98 4.52 -8.47
CA GLN A 114 8.17 3.94 -9.08
C GLN A 114 9.22 3.68 -7.98
N LEU A 115 9.69 2.45 -7.90
CA LEU A 115 10.68 2.00 -6.92
C LEU A 115 12.08 2.50 -7.29
N SER A 116 12.94 2.59 -6.29
CA SER A 116 14.39 2.71 -6.44
C SER A 116 15.08 1.39 -6.12
N THR A 117 16.28 1.20 -6.64
CA THR A 117 17.15 0.07 -6.30
C THR A 117 18.00 0.33 -5.05
N THR A 118 17.94 1.52 -4.47
CA THR A 118 18.78 1.94 -3.34
C THR A 118 17.96 2.16 -2.07
N TYR A 119 16.94 3.01 -2.12
CA TYR A 119 16.12 3.36 -0.96
C TYR A 119 14.77 3.90 -1.40
N GLY A 120 13.73 3.57 -0.66
CA GLY A 120 12.40 4.12 -0.87
C GLY A 120 11.51 3.98 0.36
N GLN A 121 10.52 4.85 0.41
CA GLN A 121 9.42 4.79 1.35
C GLN A 121 8.15 5.31 0.69
N LEU A 122 7.00 4.82 1.10
CA LEU A 122 5.72 5.38 0.71
C LEU A 122 4.69 5.18 1.80
N SER A 123 3.73 6.07 1.85
CA SER A 123 2.53 5.90 2.65
C SER A 123 1.31 6.34 1.87
N PHE A 124 0.20 5.66 2.10
CA PHE A 124 -1.06 5.99 1.47
C PHE A 124 -2.25 5.58 2.32
N ASP A 125 -3.34 6.25 2.10
CA ASP A 125 -4.62 5.93 2.70
C ASP A 125 -5.47 5.11 1.72
N VAL A 126 -6.17 4.13 2.27
CA VAL A 126 -7.22 3.37 1.58
C VAL A 126 -8.53 3.69 2.27
N THR A 127 -9.48 4.24 1.54
CA THR A 127 -10.82 4.53 2.05
C THR A 127 -11.82 3.56 1.48
N GLN A 128 -12.83 3.20 2.28
CA GLN A 128 -13.96 2.33 1.90
C GLN A 128 -13.57 0.98 1.24
N PRO A 129 -12.59 0.22 1.78
CA PRO A 129 -12.15 -1.03 1.14
C PRO A 129 -13.27 -2.08 1.02
N LEU A 130 -14.29 -2.00 1.87
CA LEU A 130 -15.42 -2.95 1.87
C LEU A 130 -16.56 -2.54 0.92
N VAL A 131 -16.43 -1.45 0.18
CA VAL A 131 -17.45 -0.96 -0.76
C VAL A 131 -16.84 -0.64 -2.12
N ARG A 132 -15.99 0.38 -2.16
CA ARG A 132 -15.29 0.84 -3.37
C ARG A 132 -13.98 1.52 -2.98
N PRO A 133 -12.88 0.79 -2.96
CA PRO A 133 -11.60 1.33 -2.49
C PRO A 133 -11.11 2.51 -3.33
N MET A 134 -10.67 3.55 -2.62
CA MET A 134 -9.89 4.64 -3.18
C MET A 134 -8.55 4.73 -2.44
N ILE A 135 -7.51 5.04 -3.18
CA ILE A 135 -6.14 5.16 -2.70
C ILE A 135 -5.66 6.58 -2.96
N SER A 136 -5.00 7.19 -1.97
CA SER A 136 -4.24 8.42 -2.15
C SER A 136 -2.99 8.40 -1.31
N GLY A 137 -1.86 8.78 -1.87
CA GLY A 137 -0.61 8.71 -1.15
C GLY A 137 0.57 9.41 -1.79
N THR A 138 1.67 9.37 -1.05
CA THR A 138 2.94 9.96 -1.44
C THR A 138 4.07 9.01 -1.13
N GLY A 139 5.18 9.19 -1.83
CA GLY A 139 6.38 8.43 -1.56
C GLY A 139 7.64 9.13 -2.07
N MET A 140 8.76 8.61 -1.65
CA MET A 140 10.09 9.05 -2.04
C MET A 140 10.91 7.84 -2.47
N ALA A 141 11.73 8.05 -3.48
CA ALA A 141 12.73 7.10 -3.92
C ALA A 141 14.06 7.81 -4.09
N ALA A 142 15.08 7.34 -3.38
CA ALA A 142 16.43 7.84 -3.48
C ALA A 142 17.31 6.90 -4.29
N GLY A 143 18.25 7.43 -5.09
CA GLY A 143 19.11 6.66 -5.97
C GLY A 143 19.60 7.51 -7.12
N PRO A 144 19.94 6.93 -8.28
CA PRO A 144 20.42 7.71 -9.43
C PRO A 144 19.43 8.78 -9.90
N GLU A 145 18.16 8.62 -9.56
CA GLU A 145 17.08 9.57 -9.84
C GLU A 145 16.29 9.82 -8.56
N ASP A 146 16.78 10.71 -7.71
CA ASP A 146 16.06 11.16 -6.51
C ASP A 146 14.73 11.81 -6.91
N ARG A 147 13.63 11.32 -6.32
CA ARG A 147 12.29 11.76 -6.70
C ARG A 147 11.29 11.74 -5.54
N SER A 148 10.41 12.72 -5.56
CA SER A 148 9.15 12.70 -4.82
C SER A 148 8.03 12.26 -5.75
N GLN A 149 7.08 11.51 -5.22
CA GLN A 149 5.97 10.97 -5.99
C GLN A 149 4.67 11.13 -5.21
N TYR A 150 3.61 11.42 -5.92
CA TYR A 150 2.23 11.41 -5.40
C TYR A 150 1.38 10.57 -6.33
N PHE A 151 0.48 9.81 -5.76
CA PHE A 151 -0.37 8.89 -6.53
C PHE A 151 -1.78 8.81 -5.97
N SER A 152 -2.70 8.52 -6.87
CA SER A 152 -4.07 8.19 -6.54
C SER A 152 -4.54 7.01 -7.39
N ALA A 153 -5.44 6.22 -6.84
CA ALA A 153 -6.05 5.12 -7.56
C ALA A 153 -7.44 4.82 -7.01
N PHE A 154 -8.26 4.18 -7.83
CA PHE A 154 -9.50 3.55 -7.39
C PHE A 154 -9.77 2.29 -8.19
N ILE A 155 -10.62 1.43 -7.65
CA ILE A 155 -11.16 0.29 -8.38
C ILE A 155 -12.64 0.53 -8.73
N ASN A 156 -12.98 0.39 -9.99
CA ASN A 156 -14.37 0.48 -10.46
C ASN A 156 -15.06 -0.91 -10.34
N ALA A 157 -15.05 -1.44 -9.14
CA ALA A 157 -15.76 -2.66 -8.77
C ALA A 157 -16.34 -2.47 -7.37
N SER A 158 -17.62 -2.80 -7.23
CA SER A 158 -18.29 -2.82 -5.91
C SER A 158 -18.12 -4.21 -5.33
N ASP A 159 -17.19 -4.36 -4.42
CA ASP A 159 -16.91 -5.60 -3.73
C ASP A 159 -16.37 -5.35 -2.31
N THR A 160 -16.45 -6.36 -1.44
CA THR A 160 -15.92 -6.32 -0.09
C THR A 160 -14.50 -6.87 -0.08
N PHE A 161 -13.51 -5.99 -0.15
CA PHE A 161 -12.11 -6.40 -0.11
C PHE A 161 -11.62 -6.44 1.33
N ASP A 162 -11.00 -7.53 1.72
CA ASP A 162 -10.50 -7.79 3.06
C ASP A 162 -8.96 -7.68 3.17
N GLY A 163 -8.27 -7.54 2.04
CA GLY A 163 -6.81 -7.48 2.00
C GLY A 163 -6.27 -6.91 0.68
N PHE A 164 -4.97 -7.04 0.50
CA PHE A 164 -4.31 -6.62 -0.73
C PHE A 164 -3.03 -7.40 -1.00
N THR A 165 -2.66 -7.47 -2.28
CA THR A 165 -1.36 -7.92 -2.78
C THR A 165 -0.62 -6.73 -3.36
N PHE A 166 0.68 -6.64 -3.11
CA PHE A 166 1.57 -5.70 -3.77
C PHE A 166 2.74 -6.44 -4.42
N PHE A 167 3.21 -5.88 -5.52
CA PHE A 167 4.25 -6.50 -6.35
C PHE A 167 4.91 -5.44 -7.26
N PRO A 168 6.18 -5.61 -7.63
CA PRO A 168 6.80 -4.78 -8.63
C PRO A 168 6.31 -5.15 -10.03
N ALA A 169 6.28 -4.20 -10.96
CA ALA A 169 5.95 -4.48 -12.37
C ALA A 169 7.01 -5.39 -13.05
N SER A 170 8.24 -5.39 -12.52
CA SER A 170 9.32 -6.32 -12.88
C SER A 170 10.30 -6.47 -11.73
N GLY A 171 10.99 -7.61 -11.66
CA GLY A 171 11.96 -7.91 -10.61
C GLY A 171 11.31 -8.33 -9.28
N THR A 172 11.97 -7.98 -8.19
CA THR A 172 11.58 -8.33 -6.82
C THR A 172 11.62 -7.09 -5.90
N ILE A 173 11.02 -7.21 -4.72
CA ILE A 173 11.00 -6.16 -3.69
C ILE A 173 11.53 -6.68 -2.36
N THR A 174 12.16 -5.79 -1.61
CA THR A 174 12.60 -5.99 -0.22
C THR A 174 12.13 -4.81 0.61
N GLY A 175 11.70 -5.03 1.86
CA GLY A 175 11.25 -3.95 2.75
C GLY A 175 10.31 -4.42 3.84
N GLN A 176 9.56 -3.47 4.37
CA GLN A 176 8.54 -3.72 5.39
C GLN A 176 7.26 -2.96 5.08
N VAL A 177 6.13 -3.49 5.51
CA VAL A 177 4.82 -2.85 5.43
C VAL A 177 4.05 -3.00 6.74
N SER A 178 3.38 -1.92 7.12
CA SER A 178 2.44 -1.89 8.25
C SER A 178 1.11 -1.29 7.78
N VAL A 179 0.01 -1.83 8.30
CA VAL A 179 -1.35 -1.37 8.03
C VAL A 179 -1.96 -0.86 9.31
N TYR A 180 -2.57 0.31 9.28
CA TYR A 180 -3.22 0.93 10.42
C TYR A 180 -4.66 1.28 10.06
N GLY A 181 -5.61 0.91 10.92
CA GLY A 181 -6.99 1.39 10.85
C GLY A 181 -7.11 2.75 11.54
N TYR A 182 -7.85 3.69 10.94
CA TYR A 182 -8.23 4.94 11.60
C TYR A 182 -9.36 4.68 12.59
N ASN A 183 -9.14 4.99 13.85
CA ASN A 183 -10.17 4.88 14.86
C ASN A 183 -11.30 5.89 14.59
N LYS A 184 -12.56 5.44 14.73
CA LYS A 184 -13.78 6.27 14.51
C LYS A 184 -14.04 7.15 15.70
#